data_a88fc286f89141f7c585f782804ed7a8
#
_entry.id   a88fc286f89141f7c585f782804ed7a8
#
_cell.length_a   1.000
_cell.length_b   1.000
_cell.length_c   1.000
_cell.angle_alpha   90.00
_cell.angle_beta   90.00
_cell.angle_gamma   90.00
#
_symmetry.space_group_name_H-M   'P 1'
#
loop_
_entity.id
_entity.type
_entity.pdbx_description
1 polymer ?
#
loop_
_entity_poly.entity_id
_entity_poly.type
_entity_poly.pdbx_seq_one_letter_code
_entity_poly.pdbx_strand_id
1 'polypeptide(L)'
;MVNKKYISDELLAAYLEGNVNREEMSQVLEAIETDTELRETLDIALRLEEEKEPVLQIAAEGGRNLCDIQCEAYVLKRRGLNADVEELLEVAKDNHWIQRAGTPLQFMGNLLEYRGLKVIRKYEATMEDLKESLERGENTIVAVDCDKLYPERPDEEDATNHAIVVTNVNADSVTIYDPENRSEIDIKLELFMSAWKESQYYLVCIR
;
A
#
# COMPACT_ATOMS: atom_id res chain seq x y z
N MET A 1 -6.11 -3.45 -28.59
CA MET A 1 -4.78 -2.86 -28.51
C MET A 1 -4.80 -1.99 -27.25
N VAL A 2 -4.11 -2.41 -26.19
CA VAL A 2 -3.97 -1.60 -24.98
C VAL A 2 -3.06 -0.43 -25.37
N ASN A 3 -3.54 0.79 -25.15
CA ASN A 3 -2.77 1.98 -25.44
C ASN A 3 -1.65 2.06 -24.38
N LYS A 4 -0.42 1.65 -24.74
CA LYS A 4 0.74 1.72 -23.87
C LYS A 4 1.00 3.20 -23.56
N LYS A 5 0.79 3.61 -22.31
CA LYS A 5 1.02 4.99 -21.87
C LYS A 5 2.53 5.17 -21.70
N TYR A 6 3.13 6.06 -22.47
CA TYR A 6 4.56 6.32 -22.38
C TYR A 6 4.87 7.15 -21.13
N ILE A 7 5.76 6.65 -20.29
CA ILE A 7 6.34 7.37 -19.14
C ILE A 7 7.76 7.77 -19.50
N SER A 8 8.13 9.04 -19.27
CA SER A 8 9.49 9.50 -19.52
C SER A 8 10.45 9.01 -18.42
N ASP A 9 11.73 8.88 -18.77
CA ASP A 9 12.75 8.46 -17.80
C ASP A 9 12.89 9.47 -16.66
N GLU A 10 12.65 10.78 -16.93
CA GLU A 10 12.66 11.81 -15.89
C GLU A 10 11.51 11.66 -14.89
N LEU A 11 10.31 11.32 -15.38
CA LEU A 11 9.16 11.09 -14.51
C LEU A 11 9.35 9.82 -13.70
N LEU A 12 9.96 8.80 -14.28
CA LEU A 12 10.28 7.57 -13.58
C LEU A 12 11.32 7.80 -12.47
N ALA A 13 12.37 8.58 -12.76
CA ALA A 13 13.37 8.97 -11.77
C ALA A 13 12.75 9.79 -10.64
N ALA A 14 11.91 10.79 -10.96
CA ALA A 14 11.22 11.59 -9.96
C ALA A 14 10.29 10.74 -9.08
N TYR A 15 9.64 9.72 -9.65
CA TYR A 15 8.82 8.77 -8.89
C TYR A 15 9.65 7.94 -7.90
N LEU A 16 10.82 7.42 -8.33
CA LEU A 16 11.72 6.66 -7.47
C LEU A 16 12.29 7.52 -6.33
N GLU A 17 12.52 8.80 -6.58
CA GLU A 17 12.99 9.78 -5.57
C GLU A 17 11.88 10.30 -4.66
N GLY A 18 10.61 9.92 -4.91
CA GLY A 18 9.45 10.46 -4.17
C GLY A 18 9.07 11.90 -4.51
N ASN A 19 9.64 12.47 -5.58
CA ASN A 19 9.50 13.87 -6.01
C ASN A 19 8.43 14.07 -7.09
N VAL A 20 7.37 13.28 -7.09
CA VAL A 20 6.25 13.39 -8.03
C VAL A 20 5.05 14.07 -7.39
N ASN A 21 4.38 14.91 -8.16
CA ASN A 21 3.09 15.43 -7.76
C ASN A 21 1.98 14.38 -7.97
N ARG A 22 0.77 14.72 -7.53
CA ARG A 22 -0.38 13.82 -7.56
C ARG A 22 -0.75 13.29 -8.95
N GLU A 23 -0.71 14.16 -9.97
CA GLU A 23 -1.07 13.80 -11.34
C GLU A 23 0.00 12.88 -11.95
N GLU A 24 1.26 13.19 -11.71
CA GLU A 24 2.42 12.40 -12.11
C GLU A 24 2.41 11.02 -11.45
N MET A 25 2.11 10.94 -10.16
CA MET A 25 1.93 9.69 -9.43
C MET A 25 0.86 8.79 -10.10
N SER A 26 -0.30 9.36 -10.41
CA SER A 26 -1.39 8.64 -11.07
C SER A 26 -0.96 8.09 -12.45
N GLN A 27 -0.21 8.89 -13.21
CA GLN A 27 0.29 8.48 -14.52
C GLN A 27 1.24 7.29 -14.43
N VAL A 28 2.16 7.31 -13.44
CA VAL A 28 3.12 6.22 -13.23
C VAL A 28 2.40 4.95 -12.78
N LEU A 29 1.49 5.04 -11.81
CA LEU A 29 0.75 3.88 -11.31
C LEU A 29 -0.10 3.22 -12.41
N GLU A 30 -0.80 4.01 -13.24
CA GLU A 30 -1.56 3.49 -14.39
C GLU A 30 -0.66 2.77 -15.39
N ALA A 31 0.52 3.31 -15.65
CA ALA A 31 1.46 2.71 -16.58
C ALA A 31 2.03 1.38 -16.03
N ILE A 32 2.37 1.31 -14.74
CA ILE A 32 2.85 0.10 -14.06
C ILE A 32 1.81 -1.04 -14.12
N GLU A 33 0.52 -0.73 -13.98
CA GLU A 33 -0.54 -1.74 -14.06
C GLU A 33 -0.69 -2.33 -15.45
N THR A 34 -0.43 -1.53 -16.49
CA THR A 34 -0.69 -1.93 -17.88
C THR A 34 0.57 -2.37 -18.62
N ASP A 35 1.76 -2.07 -18.12
CA ASP A 35 3.05 -2.33 -18.75
C ASP A 35 3.98 -3.17 -17.87
N THR A 36 4.02 -4.47 -18.16
CA THR A 36 4.87 -5.44 -17.43
C THR A 36 6.37 -5.10 -17.55
N GLU A 37 6.82 -4.58 -18.70
CA GLU A 37 8.22 -4.23 -18.93
C GLU A 37 8.63 -3.01 -18.07
N LEU A 38 7.72 -2.03 -17.94
CA LEU A 38 7.92 -0.88 -17.06
C LEU A 38 7.98 -1.32 -15.60
N ARG A 39 7.10 -2.25 -15.19
CA ARG A 39 7.09 -2.82 -13.85
C ARG A 39 8.42 -3.53 -13.52
N GLU A 40 8.93 -4.35 -14.45
CA GLU A 40 10.22 -5.02 -14.30
C GLU A 40 11.39 -4.03 -14.25
N THR A 41 11.33 -2.96 -15.05
CA THR A 41 12.35 -1.89 -15.05
C THR A 41 12.38 -1.16 -13.71
N LEU A 42 11.21 -0.82 -13.15
CA LEU A 42 11.11 -0.24 -11.82
C LEU A 42 11.64 -1.17 -10.74
N ASP A 43 11.30 -2.46 -10.80
CA ASP A 43 11.81 -3.45 -9.86
C ASP A 43 13.36 -3.51 -9.88
N ILE A 44 13.97 -3.48 -11.07
CA ILE A 44 15.42 -3.41 -11.23
C ILE A 44 16.02 -2.12 -10.68
N ALA A 45 15.36 -0.97 -10.95
CA ALA A 45 15.86 0.32 -10.45
C ALA A 45 15.82 0.40 -8.92
N LEU A 46 14.74 -0.09 -8.31
CA LEU A 46 14.58 -0.18 -6.86
C LEU A 46 15.63 -1.09 -6.23
N ARG A 47 15.94 -2.23 -6.84
CA ARG A 47 17.04 -3.13 -6.39
C ARG A 47 18.41 -2.45 -6.41
N LEU A 48 18.70 -1.66 -7.44
CA LEU A 48 19.99 -0.95 -7.56
C LEU A 48 20.14 0.18 -6.52
N GLU A 49 19.05 0.77 -6.06
CA GLU A 49 19.09 1.75 -4.98
C GLU A 49 19.27 1.10 -3.61
N GLU A 50 18.66 -0.06 -3.35
CA GLU A 50 18.84 -0.83 -2.13
C GLU A 50 20.26 -1.35 -1.93
N GLU A 51 21.00 -1.66 -3.01
CA GLU A 51 22.43 -2.03 -2.90
C GLU A 51 23.32 -0.90 -2.33
N LYS A 52 22.81 0.34 -2.30
CA LYS A 52 23.54 1.50 -1.76
C LYS A 52 23.30 1.73 -0.26
N GLU A 53 22.21 1.18 0.33
CA GLU A 53 21.94 1.28 1.76
C GLU A 53 21.54 -0.09 2.36
N PRO A 54 22.18 -0.55 3.45
CA PRO A 54 21.87 -1.86 4.00
C PRO A 54 20.46 -1.89 4.61
N VAL A 55 19.61 -2.78 4.09
CA VAL A 55 18.24 -3.12 4.56
C VAL A 55 18.18 -3.50 6.06
N LEU A 56 19.35 -3.71 6.70
CA LEU A 56 19.49 -4.07 8.11
C LEU A 56 18.94 -3.02 9.11
N GLN A 57 18.69 -1.77 8.68
CA GLN A 57 18.14 -0.72 9.55
C GLN A 57 16.61 -0.76 9.67
N ILE A 58 15.88 -1.35 8.72
CA ILE A 58 14.40 -1.37 8.71
C ILE A 58 13.81 -2.08 9.94
N ALA A 59 14.47 -3.14 10.42
CA ALA A 59 14.01 -3.89 11.59
C ALA A 59 14.35 -3.21 12.94
N ALA A 60 15.29 -2.26 12.95
CA ALA A 60 15.78 -1.61 14.17
C ALA A 60 14.99 -0.32 14.51
N GLU A 61 14.31 0.30 13.55
CA GLU A 61 13.65 1.60 13.70
C GLU A 61 12.14 1.52 13.99
N GLY A 62 11.70 0.47 14.69
CA GLY A 62 10.41 0.47 15.38
C GLY A 62 9.17 0.44 14.50
N GLY A 63 8.96 -0.66 13.76
CA GLY A 63 7.59 -1.12 13.38
C GLY A 63 6.75 -0.27 12.41
N ARG A 64 7.01 1.00 12.26
CA ARG A 64 6.19 1.94 11.46
C ARG A 64 6.22 1.64 9.97
N ASN A 65 7.34 1.14 9.45
CA ASN A 65 7.50 0.86 8.04
C ASN A 65 6.96 -0.53 7.62
N LEU A 66 6.39 -1.28 8.56
CA LEU A 66 5.83 -2.61 8.33
C LEU A 66 4.30 -2.63 8.22
N CYS A 67 3.66 -1.48 8.12
CA CYS A 67 2.19 -1.38 8.15
C CYS A 67 1.52 -2.24 7.07
N ASP A 68 2.03 -2.24 5.85
CA ASP A 68 1.50 -3.08 4.77
C ASP A 68 1.70 -4.58 5.05
N ILE A 69 2.91 -5.01 5.44
CA ILE A 69 3.18 -6.42 5.81
C ILE A 69 2.25 -6.88 6.93
N GLN A 70 1.98 -6.03 7.91
CA GLN A 70 1.07 -6.32 9.02
C GLN A 70 -0.39 -6.38 8.57
N CYS A 71 -0.80 -5.52 7.61
CA CYS A 71 -2.11 -5.60 6.97
C CYS A 71 -2.26 -6.89 6.17
N GLU A 72 -1.26 -7.26 5.38
CA GLU A 72 -1.26 -8.51 4.63
C GLU A 72 -1.31 -9.72 5.56
N ALA A 73 -0.54 -9.71 6.67
CA ALA A 73 -0.60 -10.73 7.71
C ALA A 73 -1.99 -10.84 8.35
N TYR A 74 -2.65 -9.71 8.64
CA TYR A 74 -4.01 -9.69 9.15
C TYR A 74 -4.98 -10.37 8.17
N VAL A 75 -4.88 -10.06 6.87
CA VAL A 75 -5.70 -10.68 5.83
C VAL A 75 -5.44 -12.20 5.73
N LEU A 76 -4.16 -12.62 5.73
CA LEU A 76 -3.79 -14.05 5.72
C LEU A 76 -4.39 -14.79 6.91
N LYS A 77 -4.28 -14.22 8.11
CA LYS A 77 -4.86 -14.79 9.33
C LYS A 77 -6.37 -14.96 9.22
N ARG A 78 -7.09 -13.98 8.69
CA ARG A 78 -8.54 -14.07 8.45
C ARG A 78 -8.92 -15.16 7.45
N ARG A 79 -8.02 -15.49 6.53
CA ARG A 79 -8.17 -16.57 5.55
C ARG A 79 -7.70 -17.94 6.07
N GLY A 80 -7.23 -18.02 7.32
CA GLY A 80 -6.71 -19.25 7.92
C GLY A 80 -5.35 -19.70 7.36
N LEU A 81 -4.61 -18.77 6.75
CA LEU A 81 -3.28 -19.00 6.20
C LEU A 81 -2.19 -18.62 7.21
N ASN A 82 -0.96 -19.12 6.98
CA ASN A 82 0.18 -18.71 7.78
C ASN A 82 0.44 -17.20 7.61
N ALA A 83 0.51 -16.48 8.72
CA ALA A 83 0.61 -15.03 8.82
C ALA A 83 1.75 -14.60 9.76
N ASP A 84 2.82 -15.39 9.80
CA ASP A 84 4.01 -15.03 10.57
C ASP A 84 4.69 -13.81 9.93
N VAL A 85 4.72 -12.69 10.68
CA VAL A 85 5.20 -11.39 10.19
C VAL A 85 6.71 -11.43 9.91
N GLU A 86 7.49 -12.18 10.69
CA GLU A 86 8.93 -12.30 10.47
C GLU A 86 9.21 -13.06 9.18
N GLU A 87 8.48 -14.16 8.93
CA GLU A 87 8.59 -14.90 7.67
C GLU A 87 8.15 -14.04 6.48
N LEU A 88 7.06 -13.28 6.61
CA LEU A 88 6.56 -12.38 5.56
C LEU A 88 7.56 -11.26 5.27
N LEU A 89 8.19 -10.70 6.29
CA LEU A 89 9.22 -9.68 6.15
C LEU A 89 10.44 -10.22 5.39
N GLU A 90 10.91 -11.44 5.70
CA GLU A 90 12.02 -12.05 4.96
C GLU A 90 11.64 -12.27 3.48
N VAL A 91 10.44 -12.76 3.20
CA VAL A 91 9.95 -12.89 1.81
C VAL A 91 9.91 -11.52 1.11
N ALA A 92 9.43 -10.46 1.78
CA ALA A 92 9.37 -9.12 1.21
C ALA A 92 10.78 -8.56 0.91
N LYS A 93 11.76 -8.80 1.80
CA LYS A 93 13.16 -8.42 1.60
C LYS A 93 13.79 -9.18 0.43
N ASP A 94 13.66 -10.50 0.40
CA ASP A 94 14.23 -11.35 -0.64
C ASP A 94 13.72 -11.01 -2.04
N ASN A 95 12.49 -10.47 -2.12
CA ASN A 95 11.86 -10.04 -3.37
C ASN A 95 11.92 -8.52 -3.60
N HIS A 96 12.59 -7.76 -2.74
CA HIS A 96 12.71 -6.31 -2.82
C HIS A 96 11.36 -5.56 -2.84
N TRP A 97 10.35 -6.08 -2.13
CA TRP A 97 9.02 -5.46 -2.03
C TRP A 97 8.90 -4.47 -0.88
N ILE A 98 9.89 -4.41 0.00
CA ILE A 98 9.94 -3.45 1.10
C ILE A 98 11.22 -2.61 1.01
N GLN A 99 11.09 -1.32 1.28
CA GLN A 99 12.16 -0.33 1.32
C GLN A 99 12.26 0.31 2.71
N ARG A 100 13.24 1.20 2.90
CA ARG A 100 13.40 1.95 4.15
C ARG A 100 12.14 2.72 4.54
N ALA A 101 11.46 3.34 3.57
CA ALA A 101 10.21 4.09 3.78
C ALA A 101 8.96 3.21 3.89
N GLY A 102 9.07 1.88 3.78
CA GLY A 102 7.97 0.93 3.80
C GLY A 102 7.74 0.24 2.46
N THR A 103 6.56 -0.32 2.26
CA THR A 103 6.17 -0.98 1.01
C THR A 103 5.69 0.05 -0.02
N PRO A 104 6.37 0.19 -1.18
CA PRO A 104 5.84 1.01 -2.28
C PRO A 104 4.45 0.54 -2.74
N LEU A 105 3.58 1.47 -3.14
CA LEU A 105 2.18 1.17 -3.48
C LEU A 105 2.02 0.03 -4.49
N GLN A 106 2.88 -0.05 -5.51
CA GLN A 106 2.84 -1.10 -6.53
C GLN A 106 3.12 -2.50 -5.97
N PHE A 107 3.75 -2.62 -4.79
CA PHE A 107 4.05 -3.89 -4.16
C PHE A 107 3.05 -4.30 -3.07
N MET A 108 2.17 -3.40 -2.65
CA MET A 108 1.11 -3.73 -1.70
C MET A 108 0.28 -4.90 -2.23
N GLY A 109 0.09 -5.91 -1.40
CA GLY A 109 -0.61 -7.15 -1.76
C GLY A 109 0.27 -8.23 -2.41
N ASN A 110 1.57 -7.98 -2.65
CA ASN A 110 2.46 -8.97 -3.26
C ASN A 110 2.65 -10.22 -2.38
N LEU A 111 2.70 -10.07 -1.06
CA LEU A 111 2.79 -11.20 -0.14
C LEU A 111 1.53 -12.07 -0.19
N LEU A 112 0.36 -11.47 -0.41
CA LEU A 112 -0.90 -12.18 -0.60
C LEU A 112 -0.90 -12.97 -1.92
N GLU A 113 -0.40 -12.38 -3.00
CA GLU A 113 -0.20 -13.08 -4.28
C GLU A 113 0.80 -14.24 -4.14
N TYR A 114 1.89 -14.02 -3.42
CA TYR A 114 2.89 -15.06 -3.11
C TYR A 114 2.28 -16.25 -2.35
N ARG A 115 1.30 -15.99 -1.50
CA ARG A 115 0.51 -17.00 -0.78
C ARG A 115 -0.65 -17.59 -1.60
N GLY A 116 -0.75 -17.26 -2.90
CA GLY A 116 -1.71 -17.81 -3.84
C GLY A 116 -3.09 -17.16 -3.82
N LEU A 117 -3.25 -16.00 -3.17
CA LEU A 117 -4.49 -15.24 -3.21
C LEU A 117 -4.55 -14.39 -4.48
N LYS A 118 -5.76 -14.13 -4.95
CA LYS A 118 -5.97 -13.24 -6.09
C LYS A 118 -6.07 -11.80 -5.59
N VAL A 119 -5.15 -10.95 -6.03
CA VAL A 119 -5.08 -9.53 -5.70
C VAL A 119 -5.46 -8.67 -6.90
N ILE A 120 -6.26 -7.65 -6.67
CA ILE A 120 -6.64 -6.63 -7.66
C ILE A 120 -6.27 -5.28 -7.08
N ARG A 121 -5.45 -4.52 -7.80
CA ARG A 121 -5.03 -3.16 -7.43
C ARG A 121 -5.80 -2.16 -8.27
N LYS A 122 -6.28 -1.09 -7.63
CA LYS A 122 -7.01 -0.01 -8.28
C LYS A 122 -6.59 1.32 -7.67
N TYR A 123 -6.24 2.26 -8.51
CA TYR A 123 -6.11 3.68 -8.14
C TYR A 123 -7.37 4.43 -8.60
N GLU A 124 -7.57 5.63 -8.09
CA GLU A 124 -8.81 6.39 -8.32
C GLU A 124 -10.07 5.57 -7.99
N ALA A 125 -9.96 4.66 -7.01
CA ALA A 125 -11.11 3.89 -6.55
C ALA A 125 -12.15 4.82 -5.90
N THR A 126 -13.39 4.40 -5.96
CA THR A 126 -14.51 5.13 -5.35
C THR A 126 -14.96 4.45 -4.06
N MET A 127 -15.74 5.18 -3.25
CA MET A 127 -16.41 4.56 -2.10
C MET A 127 -17.35 3.42 -2.51
N GLU A 128 -17.90 3.47 -3.72
CA GLU A 128 -18.71 2.39 -4.25
C GLU A 128 -17.88 1.14 -4.52
N ASP A 129 -16.72 1.29 -5.15
CA ASP A 129 -15.79 0.16 -5.34
C ASP A 129 -15.41 -0.52 -4.02
N LEU A 130 -15.13 0.29 -2.99
CA LEU A 130 -14.80 -0.19 -1.66
C LEU A 130 -15.97 -0.97 -1.03
N LYS A 131 -17.18 -0.40 -1.08
CA LYS A 131 -18.40 -1.04 -0.56
C LYS A 131 -18.71 -2.35 -1.28
N GLU A 132 -18.68 -2.34 -2.62
CA GLU A 132 -18.91 -3.52 -3.42
C GLU A 132 -17.89 -4.64 -3.11
N SER A 133 -16.62 -4.32 -2.89
CA SER A 133 -15.61 -5.28 -2.47
C SER A 133 -15.96 -5.91 -1.13
N LEU A 134 -16.35 -5.10 -0.15
CA LEU A 134 -16.73 -5.59 1.18
C LEU A 134 -18.02 -6.44 1.11
N GLU A 135 -19.01 -6.05 0.31
CA GLU A 135 -20.24 -6.82 0.09
C GLU A 135 -19.97 -8.19 -0.56
N ARG A 136 -18.94 -8.28 -1.41
CA ARG A 136 -18.48 -9.56 -1.98
C ARG A 136 -17.67 -10.40 -0.98
N GLY A 137 -17.45 -9.91 0.25
CA GLY A 137 -16.64 -10.58 1.27
C GLY A 137 -15.13 -10.56 0.97
N GLU A 138 -14.69 -9.64 0.11
CA GLU A 138 -13.28 -9.43 -0.18
C GLU A 138 -12.64 -8.67 1.00
N ASN A 139 -11.33 -8.90 1.25
CA ASN A 139 -10.57 -8.04 2.15
C ASN A 139 -10.02 -6.86 1.33
N THR A 140 -9.91 -5.70 1.97
CA THR A 140 -9.46 -4.49 1.27
C THR A 140 -8.36 -3.81 2.07
N ILE A 141 -7.22 -3.55 1.44
CA ILE A 141 -6.14 -2.75 1.99
C ILE A 141 -6.13 -1.42 1.24
N VAL A 142 -5.96 -0.33 1.97
CA VAL A 142 -5.82 1.02 1.41
C VAL A 142 -4.60 1.71 1.98
N ALA A 143 -3.98 2.58 1.19
CA ALA A 143 -2.94 3.48 1.66
C ALA A 143 -3.57 4.83 2.01
N VAL A 144 -3.22 5.39 3.15
CA VAL A 144 -3.77 6.64 3.69
C VAL A 144 -2.66 7.54 4.23
N ASP A 145 -2.94 8.82 4.30
CA ASP A 145 -2.11 9.78 5.01
C ASP A 145 -2.42 9.68 6.52
N CYS A 146 -1.41 9.35 7.31
CA CYS A 146 -1.56 9.11 8.75
C CYS A 146 -1.98 10.39 9.51
N ASP A 147 -1.41 11.55 9.16
CA ASP A 147 -1.70 12.81 9.83
C ASP A 147 -3.14 13.28 9.61
N LYS A 148 -3.68 12.99 8.42
CA LYS A 148 -5.08 13.28 8.11
C LYS A 148 -6.04 12.29 8.74
N LEU A 149 -5.59 11.02 8.90
CA LEU A 149 -6.38 10.00 9.58
C LEU A 149 -6.48 10.28 11.08
N TYR A 150 -5.39 10.75 11.69
CA TYR A 150 -5.25 11.02 13.12
C TYR A 150 -4.79 12.47 13.40
N PRO A 151 -5.61 13.48 13.11
CA PRO A 151 -5.21 14.88 13.23
C PRO A 151 -4.85 15.32 14.67
N GLU A 152 -5.25 14.55 15.68
CA GLU A 152 -4.85 14.76 17.08
C GLU A 152 -3.47 14.17 17.42
N ARG A 153 -2.86 13.44 16.52
CA ARG A 153 -1.54 12.79 16.67
C ARG A 153 -0.68 13.04 15.45
N PRO A 154 -0.42 14.31 15.06
CA PRO A 154 0.44 14.55 13.92
C PRO A 154 1.83 13.96 14.19
N ASP A 155 2.34 13.21 13.24
CA ASP A 155 3.68 12.65 13.35
C ASP A 155 4.69 13.79 13.13
N GLU A 156 5.74 13.84 13.96
CA GLU A 156 6.79 14.87 13.84
C GLU A 156 7.78 14.56 12.68
N GLU A 157 7.77 13.32 12.20
CA GLU A 157 8.51 12.91 11.02
C GLU A 157 7.53 12.83 9.86
N ASP A 158 7.85 13.39 8.71
CA ASP A 158 7.07 13.40 7.44
C ASP A 158 6.51 11.99 7.06
N ALA A 159 5.71 11.44 7.93
CA ALA A 159 5.15 10.10 7.86
C ALA A 159 4.01 10.09 6.87
N THR A 160 4.35 9.75 5.73
CA THR A 160 3.59 9.94 4.56
C THR A 160 2.49 8.91 4.37
N ASN A 161 2.76 7.67 4.08
CA ASN A 161 1.73 6.71 3.74
C ASN A 161 1.64 5.61 4.80
N HIS A 162 0.43 5.38 5.28
CA HIS A 162 0.10 4.30 6.20
C HIS A 162 -0.85 3.31 5.52
N ALA A 163 -0.61 2.02 5.69
CA ALA A 163 -1.50 0.97 5.19
C ALA A 163 -2.47 0.53 6.29
N ILE A 164 -3.74 0.40 5.94
CA ILE A 164 -4.80 -0.08 6.82
C ILE A 164 -5.71 -1.06 6.07
N VAL A 165 -6.39 -1.95 6.81
CA VAL A 165 -7.41 -2.83 6.23
C VAL A 165 -8.79 -2.26 6.55
N VAL A 166 -9.59 -2.01 5.52
CA VAL A 166 -10.99 -1.62 5.72
C VAL A 166 -11.82 -2.89 5.93
N THR A 167 -12.56 -2.93 7.03
CA THR A 167 -13.39 -4.08 7.40
C THR A 167 -14.88 -3.81 7.30
N ASN A 168 -15.32 -2.54 7.41
CA ASN A 168 -16.73 -2.16 7.25
C ASN A 168 -16.85 -0.67 6.85
N VAL A 169 -17.95 -0.33 6.19
CA VAL A 169 -18.33 1.05 5.85
C VAL A 169 -19.76 1.30 6.30
N ASN A 170 -19.94 2.27 7.17
CA ASN A 170 -21.25 2.77 7.64
C ASN A 170 -21.60 4.10 6.96
N ALA A 171 -22.72 4.69 7.34
CA ALA A 171 -23.19 5.96 6.76
C ALA A 171 -22.24 7.13 7.07
N ASP A 172 -21.64 7.17 8.26
CA ASP A 172 -20.83 8.26 8.79
C ASP A 172 -19.45 7.84 9.30
N SER A 173 -19.12 6.54 9.22
CA SER A 173 -17.88 5.98 9.69
C SER A 173 -17.37 4.82 8.82
N VAL A 174 -16.09 4.55 8.93
CA VAL A 174 -15.41 3.40 8.35
C VAL A 174 -14.73 2.64 9.47
N THR A 175 -14.97 1.33 9.57
CA THR A 175 -14.24 0.46 10.49
C THR A 175 -12.98 -0.02 9.80
N ILE A 176 -11.85 0.20 10.41
CA ILE A 176 -10.54 -0.19 9.90
C ILE A 176 -9.80 -1.06 10.92
N TYR A 177 -9.00 -2.00 10.43
CA TYR A 177 -7.92 -2.57 11.21
C TYR A 177 -6.66 -1.72 10.99
N ASP A 178 -6.16 -1.15 12.07
CA ASP A 178 -4.91 -0.39 12.06
C ASP A 178 -3.79 -1.27 12.65
N PRO A 179 -2.75 -1.57 11.86
CA PRO A 179 -1.65 -2.41 12.32
C PRO A 179 -0.83 -1.77 13.45
N GLU A 180 -0.77 -0.45 13.55
CA GLU A 180 -0.08 0.25 14.63
C GLU A 180 -0.77 -0.02 15.98
N ASN A 181 -2.08 0.08 16.01
CA ASN A 181 -2.89 -0.18 17.20
C ASN A 181 -3.23 -1.68 17.39
N ARG A 182 -2.99 -2.50 16.37
CA ARG A 182 -3.35 -3.94 16.32
C ARG A 182 -4.81 -4.22 16.69
N SER A 183 -5.69 -3.30 16.33
CA SER A 183 -7.12 -3.35 16.65
C SER A 183 -7.98 -2.79 15.54
N GLU A 184 -9.25 -3.19 15.53
CA GLU A 184 -10.26 -2.54 14.72
C GLU A 184 -10.78 -1.30 15.45
N ILE A 185 -10.89 -0.19 14.72
CA ILE A 185 -11.38 1.09 15.21
C ILE A 185 -12.32 1.74 14.19
N ASP A 186 -13.23 2.57 14.66
CA ASP A 186 -14.11 3.36 13.82
C ASP A 186 -13.52 4.76 13.58
N ILE A 187 -13.37 5.11 12.31
CA ILE A 187 -12.90 6.43 11.88
C ILE A 187 -14.08 7.16 11.22
N LYS A 188 -14.21 8.46 11.49
CA LYS A 188 -15.20 9.30 10.79
C LYS A 188 -14.95 9.24 9.29
N LEU A 189 -16.03 9.09 8.52
CA LEU A 189 -15.96 8.99 7.07
C LEU A 189 -15.21 10.17 6.43
N GLU A 190 -15.40 11.38 6.93
CA GLU A 190 -14.72 12.60 6.43
C GLU A 190 -13.20 12.51 6.59
N LEU A 191 -12.71 12.03 7.75
CA LEU A 191 -11.28 11.87 8.02
C LEU A 191 -10.69 10.78 7.13
N PHE A 192 -11.37 9.62 7.05
CA PHE A 192 -10.96 8.53 6.17
C PHE A 192 -10.84 9.00 4.71
N MET A 193 -11.86 9.69 4.19
CA MET A 193 -11.86 10.18 2.81
C MET A 193 -10.74 11.20 2.56
N SER A 194 -10.48 12.08 3.53
CA SER A 194 -9.39 13.05 3.44
C SER A 194 -8.02 12.36 3.40
N ALA A 195 -7.82 11.34 4.23
CA ALA A 195 -6.59 10.58 4.31
C ALA A 195 -6.38 9.68 3.08
N TRP A 196 -7.43 8.97 2.63
CA TRP A 196 -7.36 8.08 1.47
C TRP A 196 -7.13 8.83 0.15
N LYS A 197 -7.60 10.06 0.06
CA LYS A 197 -7.39 10.93 -1.10
C LYS A 197 -5.90 11.15 -1.41
N GLU A 198 -5.02 11.16 -0.43
CA GLU A 198 -3.58 11.44 -0.61
C GLU A 198 -2.86 10.32 -1.38
N SER A 199 -3.33 9.08 -1.28
CA SER A 199 -2.84 7.96 -2.09
C SER A 199 -3.56 7.84 -3.44
N GLN A 200 -4.30 8.86 -3.89
CA GLN A 200 -5.16 8.80 -5.08
C GLN A 200 -6.26 7.74 -4.97
N TYR A 201 -6.76 7.52 -3.76
CA TYR A 201 -7.74 6.47 -3.49
C TYR A 201 -7.25 5.07 -3.89
N TYR A 202 -5.97 4.78 -3.60
CA TYR A 202 -5.39 3.49 -3.92
C TYR A 202 -6.04 2.38 -3.09
N LEU A 203 -6.49 1.32 -3.78
CA LEU A 203 -7.24 0.21 -3.21
C LEU A 203 -6.67 -1.12 -3.67
N VAL A 204 -6.41 -2.01 -2.73
CA VAL A 204 -6.02 -3.40 -2.98
C VAL A 204 -7.15 -4.30 -2.51
N CYS A 205 -7.78 -5.04 -3.43
CA CYS A 205 -8.86 -6.00 -3.15
C CYS A 205 -8.34 -7.42 -3.21
N ILE A 206 -8.69 -8.25 -2.22
CA ILE A 206 -8.21 -9.63 -2.08
C ILE A 206 -9.40 -10.60 -2.12
N ARG A 207 -9.38 -11.48 -3.13
CA ARG A 207 -10.38 -12.54 -3.38
C ARG A 207 -9.94 -13.91 -2.90
#